data_df1269d49532603c80db762d854dbc4c
#
_entry.id   df1269d49532603c80db762d854dbc4c
#
_cell.length_a   1.000
_cell.length_b   1.000
_cell.length_c   1.000
_cell.angle_alpha   90.00
_cell.angle_beta   90.00
_cell.angle_gamma   90.00
#
_symmetry.space_group_name_H-M   'P 1'
#
loop_
_entity.id
_entity.type
_entity.pdbx_description
1 polymer ?
#
loop_
_entity_poly.entity_id
_entity_poly.type
_entity_poly.pdbx_seq_one_letter_code
_entity_poly.pdbx_strand_id
1 'polypeptide(L)'
;MTVVQIADKREKGPVTREKKERAETPKEVLYDDFPSGEEVARKLIKQYHTHLATAGIVFACRDKAQKRSGVPSPGYVKKLSPELRYAFADKVKGDELPHFLLVIALEVWNGMAPNQRTAVIDHLLTRMVGEEDEKNGQMKWKLRPPEVQEFAEVAERNGKWNPELEHMADSLEGK
;
A
#
# COMPACT_ATOMS: atom_id res chain seq x y z
N MET A 1 -63.50 53.25 0.45
CA MET A 1 -62.49 54.15 0.99
C MET A 1 -61.27 53.34 1.35
N THR A 2 -60.22 53.75 0.81
CA THR A 2 -58.82 53.74 1.07
C THR A 2 -58.08 52.47 0.69
N VAL A 3 -57.40 52.62 -0.41
CA VAL A 3 -56.35 51.85 -1.01
C VAL A 3 -55.10 52.00 -0.14
N VAL A 4 -54.37 50.89 0.16
CA VAL A 4 -52.95 50.96 0.42
C VAL A 4 -52.27 49.92 -0.43
N GLN A 5 -51.56 50.39 -1.45
CA GLN A 5 -50.54 49.66 -2.16
C GLN A 5 -49.25 49.68 -1.35
N ILE A 6 -48.62 48.51 -1.15
CA ILE A 6 -47.20 48.44 -0.82
C ILE A 6 -46.58 47.41 -1.76
N ALA A 7 -45.95 47.92 -2.81
CA ALA A 7 -45.00 47.19 -3.62
C ALA A 7 -43.62 47.41 -3.00
N ASP A 8 -42.95 46.35 -2.58
CA ASP A 8 -41.49 46.39 -2.40
C ASP A 8 -40.89 45.15 -3.06
N LYS A 9 -40.52 45.34 -4.32
CA LYS A 9 -39.72 44.42 -5.09
C LYS A 9 -38.26 44.66 -4.74
N ARG A 10 -37.69 43.81 -3.87
CA ARG A 10 -36.23 43.70 -3.74
C ARG A 10 -35.70 42.81 -4.86
N GLU A 11 -35.13 43.44 -5.84
CA GLU A 11 -34.31 42.79 -6.87
C GLU A 11 -33.04 42.20 -6.20
N LYS A 12 -32.98 40.87 -6.13
CA LYS A 12 -31.75 40.17 -5.85
C LYS A 12 -30.93 40.10 -7.12
N GLY A 13 -29.91 40.94 -7.22
CA GLY A 13 -28.92 40.86 -8.29
C GLY A 13 -28.23 39.49 -8.34
N PRO A 14 -27.74 39.07 -9.50
CA PRO A 14 -27.10 37.77 -9.66
C PRO A 14 -25.78 37.74 -8.88
N VAL A 15 -25.73 36.87 -7.87
CA VAL A 15 -24.45 36.53 -7.18
C VAL A 15 -23.66 35.68 -8.16
N THR A 16 -22.79 36.32 -8.90
CA THR A 16 -21.78 35.63 -9.73
C THR A 16 -20.79 34.95 -8.81
N ARG A 17 -21.01 33.66 -8.52
CA ARG A 17 -19.99 32.82 -7.93
C ARG A 17 -18.93 32.55 -8.98
N GLU A 18 -17.84 33.31 -8.95
CA GLU A 18 -16.63 32.93 -9.64
C GLU A 18 -16.18 31.57 -9.14
N LYS A 19 -16.46 30.52 -9.92
CA LYS A 19 -15.77 29.24 -9.80
C LYS A 19 -14.31 29.50 -10.08
N LYS A 20 -13.48 29.59 -9.03
CA LYS A 20 -12.04 29.38 -9.17
C LYS A 20 -11.84 27.97 -9.72
N GLU A 21 -11.75 27.85 -11.02
CA GLU A 21 -11.15 26.71 -11.68
C GLU A 21 -9.67 26.63 -11.27
N ARG A 22 -9.41 25.93 -10.19
CA ARG A 22 -8.09 25.33 -9.99
C ARG A 22 -8.03 24.14 -10.92
N ALA A 23 -7.57 24.37 -12.13
CA ALA A 23 -7.02 23.32 -12.97
C ALA A 23 -5.73 22.80 -12.29
N GLU A 24 -5.89 21.95 -11.27
CA GLU A 24 -4.78 21.09 -10.82
C GLU A 24 -4.61 20.05 -11.91
N THR A 25 -3.64 20.28 -12.80
CA THR A 25 -3.11 19.21 -13.63
C THR A 25 -2.82 18.02 -12.73
N PRO A 26 -3.35 16.81 -13.02
CA PRO A 26 -3.04 15.63 -12.25
C PRO A 26 -1.52 15.51 -12.18
N LYS A 27 -0.95 15.59 -10.98
CA LYS A 27 0.49 15.39 -10.82
C LYS A 27 0.78 13.95 -11.22
N GLU A 28 1.32 13.77 -12.40
CA GLU A 28 1.72 12.48 -12.92
C GLU A 28 2.63 11.79 -11.90
N VAL A 29 2.38 10.50 -11.64
CA VAL A 29 3.19 9.68 -10.76
C VAL A 29 4.11 8.84 -11.63
N LEU A 30 5.39 9.04 -11.46
CA LEU A 30 6.42 8.31 -12.22
C LEU A 30 6.73 6.98 -11.53
N TYR A 31 6.88 5.94 -12.34
CA TYR A 31 7.28 4.61 -11.91
C TYR A 31 8.56 4.21 -12.62
N ASP A 32 9.43 3.48 -11.91
CA ASP A 32 10.67 2.95 -12.44
C ASP A 32 10.99 1.58 -11.81
N ASP A 33 11.92 0.85 -12.39
CA ASP A 33 12.45 -0.39 -11.82
C ASP A 33 13.19 -0.09 -10.51
N PHE A 34 13.20 -1.05 -9.57
CA PHE A 34 13.79 -0.85 -8.24
C PHE A 34 14.85 -1.91 -7.89
N PRO A 35 16.01 -1.92 -8.57
CA PRO A 35 17.03 -2.95 -8.39
C PRO A 35 17.63 -2.99 -7.00
N SER A 36 17.79 -1.84 -6.33
CA SER A 36 18.33 -1.80 -4.95
C SER A 36 17.39 -2.46 -3.94
N GLY A 37 16.08 -2.30 -4.09
CA GLY A 37 15.10 -3.01 -3.25
C GLY A 37 15.00 -4.47 -3.59
N GLU A 38 15.14 -4.85 -4.85
CA GLU A 38 15.20 -6.24 -5.29
C GLU A 38 16.37 -6.97 -4.64
N GLU A 39 17.56 -6.34 -4.57
CA GLU A 39 18.74 -6.94 -3.92
C GLU A 39 18.48 -7.24 -2.43
N VAL A 40 17.89 -6.29 -1.70
CA VAL A 40 17.50 -6.48 -0.30
C VAL A 40 16.47 -7.60 -0.18
N ALA A 41 15.45 -7.58 -1.01
CA ALA A 41 14.40 -8.59 -1.02
C ALA A 41 14.94 -10.01 -1.28
N ARG A 42 15.86 -10.17 -2.23
CA ARG A 42 16.48 -11.47 -2.54
C ARG A 42 17.26 -12.05 -1.35
N LYS A 43 17.95 -11.20 -0.56
CA LYS A 43 18.62 -11.61 0.67
C LYS A 43 17.62 -12.09 1.72
N LEU A 44 16.54 -11.32 1.92
CA LEU A 44 15.48 -11.67 2.87
C LEU A 44 14.71 -12.92 2.45
N ILE A 45 14.39 -13.08 1.17
CA ILE A 45 13.74 -14.29 0.64
C ILE A 45 14.59 -15.53 0.95
N LYS A 46 15.89 -15.47 0.69
CA LYS A 46 16.79 -16.58 0.96
C LYS A 46 16.88 -16.94 2.45
N GLN A 47 16.79 -15.95 3.34
CA GLN A 47 17.01 -16.13 4.77
C GLN A 47 15.70 -16.42 5.54
N TYR A 48 14.61 -15.72 5.23
CA TYR A 48 13.39 -15.74 6.04
C TYR A 48 12.12 -16.10 5.26
N HIS A 49 12.11 -15.90 3.93
CA HIS A 49 10.91 -16.10 3.10
C HIS A 49 11.12 -17.14 2.01
N THR A 50 11.74 -18.28 2.37
CA THR A 50 12.09 -19.35 1.41
C THR A 50 10.89 -19.86 0.61
N HIS A 51 9.67 -19.76 1.14
CA HIS A 51 8.43 -20.06 0.44
C HIS A 51 8.17 -19.16 -0.78
N LEU A 52 8.82 -17.99 -0.85
CA LEU A 52 8.74 -17.09 -2.00
C LEU A 52 9.82 -17.34 -3.07
N ALA A 53 10.66 -18.35 -2.90
CA ALA A 53 11.77 -18.62 -3.83
C ALA A 53 11.29 -18.89 -5.27
N THR A 54 10.08 -19.43 -5.44
CA THR A 54 9.44 -19.70 -6.73
C THR A 54 8.41 -18.63 -7.13
N ALA A 55 8.19 -17.60 -6.28
CA ALA A 55 7.26 -16.54 -6.59
C ALA A 55 7.86 -15.53 -7.58
N GLY A 56 7.20 -15.31 -8.70
CA GLY A 56 7.53 -14.19 -9.57
C GLY A 56 7.14 -12.86 -8.93
N ILE A 57 8.12 -12.02 -8.60
CA ILE A 57 7.90 -10.71 -7.97
C ILE A 57 8.51 -9.62 -8.85
N VAL A 58 7.70 -8.66 -9.27
CA VAL A 58 8.15 -7.45 -9.95
C VAL A 58 8.45 -6.39 -8.90
N PHE A 59 9.63 -5.79 -8.97
CA PHE A 59 10.07 -4.71 -8.08
C PHE A 59 10.03 -3.38 -8.81
N ALA A 60 9.24 -2.45 -8.31
CA ALA A 60 9.14 -1.11 -8.84
C ALA A 60 9.25 -0.06 -7.74
N CYS A 61 9.65 1.14 -8.11
CA CYS A 61 9.53 2.31 -7.27
C CYS A 61 8.61 3.35 -7.90
N ARG A 62 8.16 4.29 -7.09
CA ARG A 62 7.41 5.46 -7.51
C ARG A 62 7.95 6.71 -6.82
N ASP A 63 7.86 7.85 -7.47
CA ASP A 63 8.39 9.12 -6.95
C ASP A 63 7.66 9.57 -5.67
N LYS A 64 6.33 9.50 -5.63
CA LYS A 64 5.49 10.01 -4.54
C LYS A 64 4.85 8.90 -3.72
N ALA A 65 4.72 9.12 -2.42
CA ALA A 65 4.03 8.18 -1.52
C ALA A 65 2.51 8.23 -1.69
N GLN A 66 1.86 7.08 -1.53
CA GLN A 66 0.42 7.03 -1.29
C GLN A 66 0.16 7.40 0.17
N LYS A 67 -0.84 8.24 0.42
CA LYS A 67 -1.28 8.55 1.78
C LYS A 67 -2.39 7.59 2.18
N ARG A 68 -2.25 6.96 3.35
CA ARG A 68 -3.30 6.19 4.02
C ARG A 68 -3.64 6.93 5.31
N SER A 69 -4.88 7.32 5.48
CA SER A 69 -5.31 8.14 6.63
C SER A 69 -4.40 9.35 6.89
N GLY A 70 -3.95 10.02 5.82
CA GLY A 70 -3.05 11.18 5.92
C GLY A 70 -1.56 10.86 6.05
N VAL A 71 -1.19 9.62 6.40
CA VAL A 71 0.21 9.20 6.59
C VAL A 71 0.80 8.67 5.28
N PRO A 72 1.99 9.14 4.85
CA PRO A 72 2.68 8.60 3.69
C PRO A 72 3.08 7.14 3.90
N SER A 73 2.66 6.25 2.99
CA SER A 73 3.02 4.84 3.02
C SER A 73 4.36 4.62 2.32
N PRO A 74 5.32 3.91 2.93
CA PRO A 74 6.63 3.63 2.33
C PRO A 74 6.55 2.71 1.11
N GLY A 75 5.49 1.94 0.98
CA GLY A 75 5.30 1.01 -0.13
C GLY A 75 4.05 0.18 0.02
N TYR A 76 3.81 -0.65 -0.97
CA TYR A 76 2.72 -1.61 -0.98
C TYR A 76 3.05 -2.81 -1.85
N VAL A 77 2.33 -3.89 -1.63
CA VAL A 77 2.33 -5.06 -2.50
C VAL A 77 0.94 -5.31 -3.06
N LYS A 78 0.89 -5.74 -4.32
CA LYS A 78 -0.34 -6.17 -5.00
C LYS A 78 -0.16 -7.57 -5.58
N LYS A 79 -1.17 -8.40 -5.48
CA LYS A 79 -1.29 -9.59 -6.32
C LYS A 79 -1.68 -9.16 -7.72
N LEU A 80 -1.00 -9.68 -8.73
CA LEU A 80 -1.27 -9.36 -10.12
C LEU A 80 -2.47 -10.14 -10.66
N SER A 81 -3.33 -9.46 -11.42
CA SER A 81 -4.36 -10.11 -12.22
C SER A 81 -3.73 -10.85 -13.40
N PRO A 82 -4.42 -11.80 -14.04
CA PRO A 82 -3.89 -12.54 -15.18
C PRO A 82 -3.36 -11.62 -16.30
N GLU A 83 -4.07 -10.52 -16.59
CA GLU A 83 -3.68 -9.55 -17.62
C GLU A 83 -2.38 -8.84 -17.26
N LEU A 84 -2.24 -8.41 -15.99
CA LEU A 84 -1.02 -7.76 -15.51
C LEU A 84 0.15 -8.74 -15.42
N ARG A 85 -0.08 -10.01 -15.12
CA ARG A 85 0.94 -11.04 -15.16
C ARG A 85 1.51 -11.19 -16.56
N TYR A 86 0.66 -11.19 -17.57
CA TYR A 86 1.08 -11.22 -18.96
C TYR A 86 1.85 -9.94 -19.37
N ALA A 87 1.34 -8.77 -18.96
CA ALA A 87 1.97 -7.47 -19.27
C ALA A 87 3.36 -7.29 -18.64
N PHE A 88 3.64 -7.97 -17.52
CA PHE A 88 4.93 -7.91 -16.81
C PHE A 88 5.77 -9.19 -16.97
N ALA A 89 5.48 -10.03 -17.94
CA ALA A 89 6.17 -11.30 -18.11
C ALA A 89 7.69 -11.13 -18.33
N ASP A 90 8.10 -10.07 -19.00
CA ASP A 90 9.50 -9.72 -19.27
C ASP A 90 10.26 -9.16 -18.04
N LYS A 91 9.55 -8.80 -16.97
CA LYS A 91 10.14 -8.22 -15.75
C LYS A 91 10.63 -9.27 -14.75
N VAL A 92 10.33 -10.53 -14.94
CA VAL A 92 10.80 -11.65 -14.10
C VAL A 92 11.66 -12.60 -14.91
N LYS A 93 12.61 -13.24 -14.23
CA LYS A 93 13.47 -14.24 -14.88
C LYS A 93 12.79 -15.61 -14.83
N GLY A 94 12.85 -16.33 -15.93
CA GLY A 94 12.28 -17.67 -16.06
C GLY A 94 10.99 -17.70 -16.88
N ASP A 95 10.41 -18.88 -17.02
CA ASP A 95 9.22 -19.11 -17.85
C ASP A 95 7.90 -18.84 -17.13
N GLU A 96 7.95 -18.54 -15.82
CA GLU A 96 6.77 -18.28 -15.03
C GLU A 96 6.34 -16.80 -15.09
N LEU A 97 5.02 -16.59 -15.19
CA LEU A 97 4.46 -15.24 -15.12
C LEU A 97 4.54 -14.69 -13.68
N PRO A 98 4.79 -13.37 -13.50
CA PRO A 98 4.89 -12.76 -12.19
C PRO A 98 3.56 -12.87 -11.42
N HIS A 99 3.67 -13.01 -10.09
CA HIS A 99 2.51 -13.16 -9.19
C HIS A 99 2.22 -11.88 -8.42
N PHE A 100 3.29 -11.14 -8.08
CA PHE A 100 3.21 -9.95 -7.24
C PHE A 100 3.92 -8.76 -7.85
N LEU A 101 3.42 -7.57 -7.53
CA LEU A 101 4.08 -6.29 -7.77
C LEU A 101 4.34 -5.64 -6.40
N LEU A 102 5.63 -5.45 -6.08
CA LEU A 102 6.09 -4.73 -4.91
C LEU A 102 6.52 -3.32 -5.34
N VAL A 103 5.92 -2.29 -4.75
CA VAL A 103 6.19 -0.88 -5.09
C VAL A 103 6.65 -0.13 -3.86
N ILE A 104 7.78 0.58 -3.98
CA ILE A 104 8.34 1.44 -2.93
C ILE A 104 8.17 2.91 -3.33
N ALA A 105 7.83 3.75 -2.36
CA ALA A 105 7.74 5.19 -2.52
C ALA A 105 9.10 5.85 -2.21
N LEU A 106 9.78 6.37 -3.22
CA LEU A 106 11.11 6.98 -3.07
C LEU A 106 11.10 8.21 -2.15
N GLU A 107 10.00 8.96 -2.15
CA GLU A 107 9.79 10.10 -1.24
C GLU A 107 10.00 9.72 0.24
N VAL A 108 9.56 8.54 0.66
CA VAL A 108 9.73 8.04 2.03
C VAL A 108 11.02 7.24 2.18
N TRP A 109 11.32 6.39 1.22
CA TRP A 109 12.48 5.50 1.22
C TRP A 109 13.80 6.23 1.38
N ASN A 110 13.98 7.36 0.68
CA ASN A 110 15.23 8.11 0.70
C ASN A 110 15.58 8.69 2.07
N GLY A 111 14.56 8.98 2.90
CA GLY A 111 14.73 9.44 4.28
C GLY A 111 14.95 8.33 5.31
N MET A 112 14.85 7.05 4.93
CA MET A 112 14.95 5.93 5.86
C MET A 112 16.39 5.48 6.11
N ALA A 113 16.67 5.09 7.36
CA ALA A 113 17.89 4.38 7.71
C ALA A 113 17.92 2.96 7.08
N PRO A 114 19.10 2.35 6.89
CA PRO A 114 19.21 1.02 6.25
C PRO A 114 18.38 -0.08 6.92
N ASN A 115 18.31 -0.12 8.25
CA ASN A 115 17.49 -1.06 9.00
C ASN A 115 15.99 -0.86 8.76
N GLN A 116 15.53 0.39 8.66
CA GLN A 116 14.14 0.71 8.33
C GLN A 116 13.78 0.27 6.91
N ARG A 117 14.69 0.47 5.95
CA ARG A 117 14.53 -0.01 4.57
C ARG A 117 14.38 -1.52 4.50
N THR A 118 15.23 -2.24 5.25
CA THR A 118 15.14 -3.71 5.36
C THR A 118 13.80 -4.11 5.96
N ALA A 119 13.36 -3.49 7.06
CA ALA A 119 12.09 -3.80 7.72
C ALA A 119 10.87 -3.54 6.82
N VAL A 120 10.89 -2.48 6.00
CA VAL A 120 9.80 -2.22 5.03
C VAL A 120 9.71 -3.32 3.99
N ILE A 121 10.84 -3.74 3.41
CA ILE A 121 10.85 -4.85 2.44
C ILE A 121 10.39 -6.15 3.10
N ASP A 122 10.89 -6.46 4.28
CA ASP A 122 10.52 -7.64 5.06
C ASP A 122 9.01 -7.68 5.35
N HIS A 123 8.45 -6.56 5.82
CA HIS A 123 7.00 -6.41 6.03
C HIS A 123 6.20 -6.69 4.75
N LEU A 124 6.63 -6.17 3.61
CA LEU A 124 5.93 -6.37 2.35
C LEU A 124 6.03 -7.83 1.85
N LEU A 125 7.19 -8.48 2.03
CA LEU A 125 7.39 -9.90 1.70
C LEU A 125 6.55 -10.80 2.61
N THR A 126 6.48 -10.51 3.91
CA THR A 126 5.69 -11.26 4.89
C THR A 126 4.20 -11.31 4.51
N ARG A 127 3.70 -10.33 3.79
CA ARG A 127 2.32 -10.31 3.29
C ARG A 127 2.05 -11.28 2.14
N MET A 128 3.10 -11.72 1.43
CA MET A 128 2.98 -12.63 0.29
C MET A 128 3.00 -14.07 0.79
N VAL A 129 1.97 -14.85 0.50
CA VAL A 129 1.90 -16.25 0.91
C VAL A 129 1.51 -17.13 -0.28
N GLY A 130 2.12 -18.32 -0.33
CA GLY A 130 1.78 -19.37 -1.26
C GLY A 130 1.18 -20.55 -0.51
N GLU A 131 0.11 -21.11 -1.02
CA GLU A 131 -0.51 -22.35 -0.54
C GLU A 131 -0.57 -23.33 -1.71
N GLU A 132 -0.12 -24.55 -1.47
CA GLU A 132 -0.28 -25.62 -2.45
C GLU A 132 -1.74 -26.07 -2.51
N ASP A 133 -2.28 -26.13 -3.71
CA ASP A 133 -3.62 -26.67 -3.94
C ASP A 133 -3.57 -28.19 -3.86
N GLU A 134 -4.15 -28.77 -2.83
CA GLU A 134 -4.21 -30.21 -2.58
C GLU A 134 -4.76 -31.03 -3.76
N LYS A 135 -5.55 -30.41 -4.66
CA LYS A 135 -6.18 -31.10 -5.79
C LYS A 135 -5.27 -31.25 -7.00
N ASN A 136 -4.39 -30.31 -7.24
CA ASN A 136 -3.58 -30.26 -8.45
C ASN A 136 -2.09 -29.95 -8.23
N GLY A 137 -1.66 -29.79 -6.97
CA GLY A 137 -0.28 -29.49 -6.62
C GLY A 137 0.21 -28.10 -7.06
N GLN A 138 -0.69 -27.23 -7.56
CA GLN A 138 -0.31 -25.90 -8.01
C GLN A 138 -0.25 -24.90 -6.85
N MET A 139 0.76 -24.03 -6.87
CA MET A 139 0.87 -22.95 -5.90
C MET A 139 -0.17 -21.86 -6.14
N LYS A 140 -1.02 -21.64 -5.14
CA LYS A 140 -1.98 -20.51 -5.07
C LYS A 140 -1.39 -19.37 -4.28
N TRP A 141 -1.10 -18.28 -4.95
CA TRP A 141 -0.54 -17.08 -4.33
C TRP A 141 -1.64 -16.15 -3.82
N LYS A 142 -1.48 -15.63 -2.61
CA LYS A 142 -2.40 -14.67 -1.99
C LYS A 142 -1.65 -13.64 -1.14
N LEU A 143 -2.35 -12.58 -0.73
CA LEU A 143 -1.85 -11.62 0.25
C LEU A 143 -2.59 -11.83 1.56
N ARG A 144 -1.84 -11.86 2.67
CA ARG A 144 -2.41 -11.84 4.02
C ARG A 144 -2.42 -10.43 4.60
N PRO A 145 -3.41 -10.05 5.41
CA PRO A 145 -3.38 -8.82 6.19
C PRO A 145 -2.33 -8.94 7.30
N PRO A 146 -1.89 -7.81 7.89
CA PRO A 146 -1.16 -7.82 9.15
C PRO A 146 -1.98 -8.51 10.26
N GLU A 147 -1.33 -9.17 11.19
CA GLU A 147 -1.99 -9.91 12.26
C GLU A 147 -2.66 -8.97 13.27
N VAL A 148 -2.05 -7.82 13.52
CA VAL A 148 -2.58 -6.83 14.47
C VAL A 148 -3.04 -5.59 13.72
N GLN A 149 -4.33 -5.24 13.93
CA GLN A 149 -4.93 -3.97 13.49
C GLN A 149 -5.72 -3.41 14.68
N GLU A 150 -5.11 -2.48 15.41
CA GLU A 150 -5.75 -1.86 16.57
C GLU A 150 -5.40 -0.37 16.64
N PHE A 151 -6.28 0.41 17.28
CA PHE A 151 -6.03 1.82 17.56
C PHE A 151 -5.16 1.96 18.82
N ALA A 152 -4.12 2.81 18.74
CA ALA A 152 -3.21 3.04 19.85
C ALA A 152 -3.98 3.45 21.13
N GLU A 153 -4.99 4.32 20.99
CA GLU A 153 -5.79 4.80 22.11
C GLU A 153 -6.64 3.69 22.76
N VAL A 154 -7.03 2.64 21.99
CA VAL A 154 -7.75 1.48 22.54
C VAL A 154 -6.77 0.59 23.29
N ALA A 155 -5.58 0.35 22.73
CA ALA A 155 -4.53 -0.42 23.38
C ALA A 155 -4.02 0.28 24.66
N GLU A 156 -3.87 1.61 24.65
CA GLU A 156 -3.50 2.39 25.83
C GLU A 156 -4.51 2.27 26.98
N ARG A 157 -5.81 2.28 26.65
CA ARG A 157 -6.88 2.19 27.69
C ARG A 157 -7.12 0.79 28.20
N ASN A 158 -6.94 -0.23 27.35
CA ASN A 158 -7.37 -1.60 27.66
C ASN A 158 -6.20 -2.60 27.73
N GLY A 159 -4.97 -2.16 27.45
CA GLY A 159 -3.80 -3.03 27.43
C GLY A 159 -3.85 -4.09 26.32
N LYS A 160 -3.28 -5.23 26.60
CA LYS A 160 -3.25 -6.41 25.71
C LYS A 160 -4.58 -7.16 25.76
N TRP A 161 -5.68 -6.49 25.41
CA TRP A 161 -7.04 -6.98 25.59
C TRP A 161 -7.45 -8.11 24.64
N ASN A 162 -6.70 -8.34 23.56
CA ASN A 162 -6.93 -9.45 22.65
C ASN A 162 -5.66 -10.29 22.45
N PRO A 163 -5.79 -11.59 22.08
CA PRO A 163 -4.65 -12.49 21.93
C PRO A 163 -3.60 -12.05 20.92
N GLU A 164 -4.02 -11.34 19.84
CA GLU A 164 -3.12 -10.86 18.80
C GLU A 164 -2.18 -9.76 19.33
N LEU A 165 -2.73 -8.83 20.14
CA LEU A 165 -1.93 -7.80 20.82
C LEU A 165 -0.99 -8.40 21.86
N GLU A 166 -1.43 -9.42 22.60
CA GLU A 166 -0.60 -10.13 23.56
C GLU A 166 0.59 -10.80 22.86
N HIS A 167 0.32 -11.57 21.82
CA HIS A 167 1.35 -12.24 21.03
C HIS A 167 2.34 -11.24 20.40
N MET A 168 1.85 -10.12 19.85
CA MET A 168 2.70 -9.07 19.29
C MET A 168 3.60 -8.46 20.36
N ALA A 169 3.06 -8.14 21.54
CA ALA A 169 3.83 -7.56 22.62
C ALA A 169 4.90 -8.53 23.14
N ASP A 170 4.56 -9.81 23.31
CA ASP A 170 5.51 -10.85 23.74
C ASP A 170 6.63 -11.05 22.71
N SER A 171 6.31 -10.97 21.42
CA SER A 171 7.31 -11.02 20.34
C SER A 171 8.29 -9.84 20.40
N LEU A 172 7.82 -8.64 20.77
CA LEU A 172 8.66 -7.45 20.95
C LEU A 172 9.50 -7.51 22.22
N GLU A 173 9.01 -8.17 23.28
CA GLU A 173 9.74 -8.38 24.54
C GLU A 173 10.71 -9.55 24.48
N GLY A 174 10.74 -10.33 23.38
CA GLY A 174 11.61 -11.48 23.21
C GLY A 174 11.24 -12.70 24.08
N LYS A 175 9.95 -12.84 24.40
CA LYS A 175 9.39 -13.96 25.15
C LYS A 175 8.77 -15.02 24.25
#